data_03fa0fa58c558c36dfaad56fc23b0856
#
_entry.id   03fa0fa58c558c36dfaad56fc23b0856
#
_cell.length_a   1.000
_cell.length_b   1.000
_cell.length_c   1.000
_cell.angle_alpha   90.00
_cell.angle_beta   90.00
_cell.angle_gamma   90.00
#
_symmetry.space_group_name_H-M   'P 1'
#
loop_
_entity.id
_entity.type
_entity.pdbx_description
1 polymer ?
#
loop_
_entity_poly.entity_id
_entity_poly.type
_entity_poly.pdbx_seq_one_letter_code
_entity_poly.pdbx_strand_id
1 'polypeptide(L)'
;MSEITHHTDYRQAITAIKQRIQASQARAVMAVNAELLNLYWDIGRQLDAWQRERAWGSAVVEQMALDLQASYPRMKGFSRTSLFAMRQFYAFFSPQFEVVPQPVGQMPWGHVRTLLAKVKSVELVLLYAQACFEHGWSRTVLEWQIEQRFHERVGQAV
;
A
#
# COMPACT_ATOMS: atom_id res chain seq x y z
N MET A 1 34.34 27.28 -18.77
CA MET A 1 33.10 26.79 -18.13
C MET A 1 32.51 25.60 -18.86
N SER A 2 32.45 25.61 -20.17
CA SER A 2 31.99 24.44 -20.94
C SER A 2 32.87 23.21 -20.75
N GLU A 3 34.12 23.39 -20.40
CA GLU A 3 35.06 22.31 -20.14
C GLU A 3 34.66 21.46 -18.92
N ILE A 4 34.01 22.09 -17.91
CA ILE A 4 33.57 21.41 -16.69
C ILE A 4 32.47 20.39 -17.01
N THR A 5 31.55 20.76 -17.88
CA THR A 5 30.41 19.89 -18.22
C THR A 5 30.81 18.68 -19.08
N HIS A 6 31.94 18.72 -19.72
CA HIS A 6 32.46 17.61 -20.51
C HIS A 6 33.44 16.73 -19.73
N HIS A 7 33.82 17.13 -18.53
CA HIS A 7 34.75 16.39 -17.72
C HIS A 7 34.09 15.12 -17.15
N THR A 8 34.82 14.00 -17.17
CA THR A 8 34.36 12.74 -16.63
C THR A 8 33.95 12.85 -15.16
N ASP A 9 34.74 13.61 -14.38
CA ASP A 9 34.46 13.83 -12.95
C ASP A 9 33.11 14.54 -12.73
N TYR A 10 32.78 15.52 -13.58
CA TYR A 10 31.52 16.21 -13.52
C TYR A 10 30.36 15.24 -13.81
N ARG A 11 30.49 14.41 -14.84
CA ARG A 11 29.46 13.44 -15.21
C ARG A 11 29.20 12.44 -14.08
N GLN A 12 30.26 11.98 -13.44
CA GLN A 12 30.15 11.09 -12.30
C GLN A 12 29.46 11.78 -11.12
N ALA A 13 29.83 13.03 -10.84
CA ALA A 13 29.27 13.82 -9.76
C ALA A 13 27.76 14.06 -9.97
N ILE A 14 27.36 14.49 -11.18
CA ILE A 14 25.95 14.78 -11.46
C ILE A 14 25.12 13.49 -11.45
N THR A 15 25.66 12.37 -11.92
CA THR A 15 24.99 11.07 -11.86
C THR A 15 24.76 10.64 -10.42
N ALA A 16 25.76 10.80 -9.56
CA ALA A 16 25.66 10.48 -8.14
C ALA A 16 24.58 11.32 -7.44
N ILE A 17 24.53 12.62 -7.76
CA ILE A 17 23.51 13.51 -7.19
C ILE A 17 22.12 13.10 -7.65
N LYS A 18 21.93 12.80 -8.94
CA LYS A 18 20.64 12.35 -9.47
C LYS A 18 20.17 11.07 -8.81
N GLN A 19 21.08 10.11 -8.62
CA GLN A 19 20.75 8.85 -7.94
C GLN A 19 20.33 9.09 -6.50
N ARG A 20 20.99 10.01 -5.80
CA ARG A 20 20.64 10.35 -4.42
C ARG A 20 19.27 11.02 -4.34
N ILE A 21 18.96 11.91 -5.29
CA ILE A 21 17.63 12.54 -5.36
C ILE A 21 16.55 11.48 -5.57
N GLN A 22 16.76 10.58 -6.53
CA GLN A 22 15.80 9.50 -6.81
C GLN A 22 15.58 8.61 -5.60
N ALA A 23 16.65 8.24 -4.90
CA ALA A 23 16.53 7.42 -3.68
C ALA A 23 15.77 8.16 -2.58
N SER A 24 16.02 9.45 -2.41
CA SER A 24 15.31 10.28 -1.44
C SER A 24 13.83 10.40 -1.76
N GLN A 25 13.49 10.61 -3.03
CA GLN A 25 12.09 10.66 -3.48
C GLN A 25 11.38 9.34 -3.24
N ALA A 26 12.03 8.21 -3.53
CA ALA A 26 11.48 6.88 -3.31
C ALA A 26 11.19 6.65 -1.83
N ARG A 27 12.11 7.04 -0.94
CA ARG A 27 11.90 6.93 0.52
C ARG A 27 10.74 7.79 0.99
N ALA A 28 10.59 9.00 0.43
CA ALA A 28 9.49 9.89 0.78
C ALA A 28 8.14 9.28 0.39
N VAL A 29 8.04 8.67 -0.78
CA VAL A 29 6.81 7.99 -1.22
C VAL A 29 6.49 6.82 -0.30
N MET A 30 7.48 6.01 0.07
CA MET A 30 7.27 4.88 0.99
C MET A 30 6.84 5.36 2.38
N ALA A 31 7.39 6.47 2.86
CA ALA A 31 7.00 7.05 4.16
C ALA A 31 5.55 7.53 4.13
N VAL A 32 5.12 8.17 3.04
CA VAL A 32 3.73 8.60 2.87
C VAL A 32 2.80 7.39 2.83
N ASN A 33 3.17 6.35 2.10
CA ASN A 33 2.39 5.11 2.05
C ASN A 33 2.23 4.50 3.44
N ALA A 34 3.32 4.46 4.21
CA ALA A 34 3.29 3.89 5.57
C ALA A 34 2.34 4.67 6.48
N GLU A 35 2.38 6.00 6.43
CA GLU A 35 1.47 6.84 7.21
C GLU A 35 0.01 6.61 6.83
N LEU A 36 -0.29 6.52 5.53
CA LEU A 36 -1.64 6.27 5.06
C LEU A 36 -2.13 4.89 5.47
N LEU A 37 -1.31 3.85 5.34
CA LEU A 37 -1.71 2.49 5.72
C LEU A 37 -1.94 2.38 7.22
N ASN A 38 -1.15 3.04 8.04
CA ASN A 38 -1.37 3.08 9.48
C ASN A 38 -2.68 3.79 9.83
N LEU A 39 -2.98 4.89 9.14
CA LEU A 39 -4.25 5.59 9.29
C LEU A 39 -5.42 4.68 8.91
N TYR A 40 -5.34 4.00 7.78
CA TYR A 40 -6.42 3.12 7.30
C TYR A 40 -6.60 1.91 8.21
N TRP A 41 -5.51 1.40 8.76
CA TRP A 41 -5.56 0.33 9.77
C TRP A 41 -6.32 0.78 11.02
N ASP A 42 -6.01 1.97 11.53
CA ASP A 42 -6.68 2.52 12.71
C ASP A 42 -8.17 2.78 12.46
N ILE A 43 -8.50 3.36 11.32
CA ILE A 43 -9.91 3.57 10.93
C ILE A 43 -10.62 2.20 10.83
N GLY A 44 -10.00 1.24 10.18
CA GLY A 44 -10.55 -0.11 10.02
C GLY A 44 -10.80 -0.78 11.36
N ARG A 45 -9.86 -0.64 12.29
CA ARG A 45 -9.99 -1.18 13.65
C ARG A 45 -11.19 -0.59 14.37
N GLN A 46 -11.36 0.74 14.28
CA GLN A 46 -12.49 1.42 14.90
C GLN A 46 -13.82 1.00 14.27
N LEU A 47 -13.88 0.93 12.95
CA LEU A 47 -15.09 0.47 12.25
C LEU A 47 -15.47 -0.96 12.63
N ASP A 48 -14.48 -1.83 12.71
CA ASP A 48 -14.71 -3.22 13.11
C ASP A 48 -15.27 -3.31 14.53
N ALA A 49 -14.69 -2.57 15.46
CA ALA A 49 -15.15 -2.52 16.85
C ALA A 49 -16.59 -1.97 16.95
N TRP A 50 -16.89 -0.88 16.27
CA TRP A 50 -18.22 -0.26 16.31
C TRP A 50 -19.29 -1.15 15.69
N GLN A 51 -18.97 -1.88 14.63
CA GLN A 51 -19.93 -2.81 14.04
C GLN A 51 -20.22 -3.98 14.95
N ARG A 52 -19.24 -4.48 15.69
CA ARG A 52 -19.44 -5.56 16.66
C ARG A 52 -20.19 -5.09 17.90
N GLU A 53 -19.81 -3.94 18.47
CA GLU A 53 -20.33 -3.45 19.74
C GLU A 53 -21.69 -2.76 19.58
N ARG A 54 -21.89 -2.04 18.48
CA ARG A 54 -23.05 -1.17 18.27
C ARG A 54 -23.95 -1.65 17.13
N ALA A 55 -23.58 -2.75 16.47
CA ALA A 55 -24.31 -3.29 15.34
C ALA A 55 -24.59 -2.26 14.23
N TRP A 56 -23.65 -1.34 14.02
CA TRP A 56 -23.78 -0.33 12.97
C TRP A 56 -23.68 -0.99 11.59
N GLY A 57 -24.67 -0.72 10.76
CA GLY A 57 -24.74 -1.26 9.42
C GLY A 57 -24.18 -0.31 8.37
N SER A 58 -24.46 -0.64 7.10
CA SER A 58 -23.97 0.10 5.95
C SER A 58 -24.44 1.55 5.90
N ALA A 59 -25.63 1.85 6.43
CA ALA A 59 -26.15 3.22 6.45
C ALA A 59 -25.29 4.16 7.30
N VAL A 60 -24.78 3.69 8.44
CA VAL A 60 -23.89 4.49 9.29
C VAL A 60 -22.56 4.73 8.59
N VAL A 61 -22.00 3.72 7.96
CA VAL A 61 -20.72 3.85 7.21
C VAL A 61 -20.90 4.82 6.05
N GLU A 62 -22.03 4.77 5.35
CA GLU A 62 -22.33 5.71 4.27
C GLU A 62 -22.41 7.15 4.78
N GLN A 63 -23.04 7.38 5.93
CA GLN A 63 -23.10 8.70 6.56
C GLN A 63 -21.70 9.17 6.97
N MET A 64 -20.88 8.29 7.53
CA MET A 64 -19.49 8.59 7.87
C MET A 64 -18.69 9.02 6.64
N ALA A 65 -18.88 8.33 5.52
CA ALA A 65 -18.22 8.67 4.26
C ALA A 65 -18.59 10.08 3.82
N LEU A 66 -19.88 10.44 3.87
CA LEU A 66 -20.34 11.78 3.52
C LEU A 66 -19.73 12.85 4.43
N ASP A 67 -19.72 12.60 5.73
CA ASP A 67 -19.19 13.55 6.71
C ASP A 67 -17.67 13.74 6.54
N LEU A 68 -16.93 12.65 6.29
CA LEU A 68 -15.49 12.73 6.07
C LEU A 68 -15.15 13.46 4.77
N GLN A 69 -15.90 13.18 3.70
CA GLN A 69 -15.71 13.88 2.43
C GLN A 69 -16.02 15.36 2.53
N ALA A 70 -17.02 15.73 3.33
CA ALA A 70 -17.36 17.14 3.58
C ALA A 70 -16.26 17.84 4.38
N SER A 71 -15.69 17.17 5.40
CA SER A 71 -14.61 17.73 6.22
C SER A 71 -13.27 17.78 5.47
N TYR A 72 -13.02 16.83 4.58
CA TYR A 72 -11.75 16.70 3.88
C TYR A 72 -11.96 16.56 2.37
N PRO A 73 -12.51 17.63 1.72
CA PRO A 73 -12.91 17.53 0.32
C PRO A 73 -11.76 17.29 -0.66
N ARG A 74 -10.52 17.60 -0.23
CA ARG A 74 -9.32 17.40 -1.07
C ARG A 74 -8.67 16.03 -0.88
N MET A 75 -9.08 15.29 0.14
CA MET A 75 -8.54 13.95 0.38
C MET A 75 -9.40 12.92 -0.33
N LYS A 76 -8.75 12.01 -1.04
CA LYS A 76 -9.39 10.84 -1.64
C LYS A 76 -9.28 9.67 -0.66
N GLY A 77 -10.16 8.69 -0.80
CA GLY A 77 -10.07 7.46 -0.02
C GLY A 77 -11.06 7.36 1.12
N PHE A 78 -12.01 8.29 1.23
CA PHE A 78 -13.06 8.22 2.26
C PHE A 78 -14.45 7.92 1.69
N SER A 79 -14.51 7.25 0.55
CA SER A 79 -15.78 6.73 0.05
C SER A 79 -16.27 5.56 0.91
N ARG A 80 -17.55 5.24 0.82
CA ARG A 80 -18.13 4.09 1.49
C ARG A 80 -17.34 2.81 1.19
N THR A 81 -17.02 2.58 -0.09
CA THR A 81 -16.25 1.42 -0.53
C THR A 81 -14.85 1.40 0.10
N SER A 82 -14.20 2.56 0.18
CA SER A 82 -12.88 2.66 0.80
C SER A 82 -12.92 2.39 2.29
N LEU A 83 -13.93 2.90 2.99
CA LEU A 83 -14.08 2.63 4.43
C LEU A 83 -14.28 1.13 4.69
N PHE A 84 -15.10 0.45 3.90
CA PHE A 84 -15.24 -1.00 4.00
C PHE A 84 -13.93 -1.73 3.68
N ALA A 85 -13.16 -1.24 2.73
CA ALA A 85 -11.86 -1.81 2.42
C ALA A 85 -10.88 -1.66 3.59
N MET A 86 -10.92 -0.52 4.31
CA MET A 86 -10.10 -0.31 5.51
C MET A 86 -10.47 -1.29 6.61
N ARG A 87 -11.75 -1.52 6.82
CA ARG A 87 -12.21 -2.52 7.78
C ARG A 87 -11.75 -3.92 7.38
N GLN A 88 -11.88 -4.28 6.11
CA GLN A 88 -11.42 -5.57 5.58
C GLN A 88 -9.91 -5.73 5.78
N PHE A 89 -9.14 -4.68 5.52
CA PHE A 89 -7.70 -4.66 5.70
C PHE A 89 -7.32 -5.02 7.14
N TYR A 90 -7.92 -4.34 8.11
CA TYR A 90 -7.70 -4.64 9.51
C TYR A 90 -8.15 -6.06 9.86
N ALA A 91 -9.36 -6.44 9.49
CA ALA A 91 -9.94 -7.73 9.85
C ALA A 91 -9.16 -8.91 9.25
N PHE A 92 -8.58 -8.71 8.07
CA PHE A 92 -7.81 -9.76 7.40
C PHE A 92 -6.51 -10.09 8.13
N PHE A 93 -5.80 -9.08 8.62
CA PHE A 93 -4.50 -9.27 9.25
C PHE A 93 -4.55 -9.35 10.77
N SER A 94 -5.54 -8.76 11.41
CA SER A 94 -5.56 -8.60 12.88
C SER A 94 -5.54 -9.91 13.68
N PRO A 95 -6.06 -11.05 13.17
CA PRO A 95 -5.91 -12.30 13.92
C PRO A 95 -4.47 -12.74 14.14
N GLN A 96 -3.53 -12.30 13.29
CA GLN A 96 -2.13 -12.69 13.36
C GLN A 96 -1.18 -11.53 13.65
N PHE A 97 -1.62 -10.27 13.46
CA PHE A 97 -0.76 -9.10 13.58
C PHE A 97 -1.46 -7.99 14.36
N GLU A 98 -0.74 -7.39 15.31
CA GLU A 98 -1.23 -6.23 16.07
C GLU A 98 -1.07 -4.92 15.32
N VAL A 99 -0.15 -4.88 14.36
CA VAL A 99 0.15 -3.72 13.52
C VAL A 99 0.22 -4.16 12.07
N VAL A 100 0.26 -3.21 11.15
CA VAL A 100 0.42 -3.50 9.72
C VAL A 100 1.66 -4.37 9.51
N PRO A 101 1.54 -5.53 8.86
CA PRO A 101 2.69 -6.39 8.61
C PRO A 101 3.76 -5.67 7.77
N GLN A 102 5.02 -5.90 8.08
CA GLN A 102 6.12 -5.16 7.47
C GLN A 102 6.17 -5.23 5.94
N PRO A 103 5.98 -6.38 5.29
CA PRO A 103 6.01 -6.41 3.82
C PRO A 103 4.93 -5.54 3.18
N VAL A 104 3.79 -5.34 3.87
CA VAL A 104 2.65 -4.55 3.40
C VAL A 104 2.83 -3.07 3.72
N GLY A 105 3.58 -2.75 4.77
CA GLY A 105 3.57 -1.45 5.44
C GLY A 105 4.00 -0.25 4.61
N GLN A 106 4.59 -0.45 3.45
CA GLN A 106 5.05 0.63 2.58
C GLN A 106 4.44 0.57 1.18
N MET A 107 3.46 -0.32 0.98
CA MET A 107 2.80 -0.48 -0.32
C MET A 107 1.80 0.65 -0.57
N PRO A 108 1.59 1.02 -1.85
CA PRO A 108 0.45 1.87 -2.19
C PRO A 108 -0.87 1.18 -1.80
N TRP A 109 -1.85 1.98 -1.38
CA TRP A 109 -3.16 1.45 -0.98
C TRP A 109 -3.83 0.65 -2.09
N GLY A 110 -3.69 1.09 -3.34
CA GLY A 110 -4.24 0.36 -4.49
C GLY A 110 -3.71 -1.05 -4.63
N HIS A 111 -2.42 -1.26 -4.36
CA HIS A 111 -1.81 -2.60 -4.35
C HIS A 111 -2.40 -3.45 -3.23
N VAL A 112 -2.53 -2.89 -2.04
CA VAL A 112 -3.12 -3.60 -0.88
C VAL A 112 -4.54 -4.04 -1.20
N ARG A 113 -5.34 -3.15 -1.77
CA ARG A 113 -6.73 -3.47 -2.16
C ARG A 113 -6.78 -4.60 -3.19
N THR A 114 -5.89 -4.58 -4.16
CA THR A 114 -5.79 -5.65 -5.16
C THR A 114 -5.48 -6.99 -4.51
N LEU A 115 -4.53 -7.01 -3.60
CA LEU A 115 -4.16 -8.23 -2.87
C LEU A 115 -5.34 -8.77 -2.05
N LEU A 116 -6.01 -7.90 -1.30
CA LEU A 116 -7.14 -8.32 -0.47
C LEU A 116 -8.32 -8.85 -1.30
N ALA A 117 -8.51 -8.31 -2.51
CA ALA A 117 -9.58 -8.75 -3.40
C ALA A 117 -9.28 -10.10 -4.06
N LYS A 118 -8.02 -10.34 -4.43
CA LYS A 118 -7.66 -11.48 -5.29
C LYS A 118 -6.98 -12.63 -4.55
N VAL A 119 -6.40 -12.38 -3.39
CA VAL A 119 -5.62 -13.38 -2.63
C VAL A 119 -6.27 -13.57 -1.26
N LYS A 120 -6.59 -14.81 -0.92
CA LYS A 120 -7.38 -15.11 0.28
C LYS A 120 -6.57 -15.67 1.45
N SER A 121 -5.28 -15.88 1.26
CA SER A 121 -4.37 -16.39 2.29
C SER A 121 -3.45 -15.27 2.75
N VAL A 122 -3.32 -15.07 4.06
CA VAL A 122 -2.38 -14.10 4.64
C VAL A 122 -0.95 -14.39 4.16
N GLU A 123 -0.56 -15.65 4.15
CA GLU A 123 0.79 -16.06 3.72
C GLU A 123 1.07 -15.68 2.27
N LEU A 124 0.09 -15.89 1.39
CA LEU A 124 0.23 -15.52 -0.02
C LEU A 124 0.24 -14.01 -0.21
N VAL A 125 -0.58 -13.27 0.54
CA VAL A 125 -0.56 -11.80 0.49
C VAL A 125 0.82 -11.28 0.86
N LEU A 126 1.41 -11.82 1.92
CA LEU A 126 2.76 -11.41 2.35
C LEU A 126 3.82 -11.76 1.30
N LEU A 127 3.69 -12.92 0.66
CA LEU A 127 4.59 -13.33 -0.43
C LEU A 127 4.52 -12.35 -1.60
N TYR A 128 3.32 -12.00 -2.05
CA TYR A 128 3.14 -11.05 -3.15
C TYR A 128 3.57 -9.64 -2.77
N ALA A 129 3.34 -9.23 -1.52
CA ALA A 129 3.81 -7.93 -1.03
C ALA A 129 5.33 -7.83 -1.07
N GLN A 130 6.02 -8.89 -0.62
CA GLN A 130 7.48 -8.96 -0.67
C GLN A 130 7.97 -8.93 -2.12
N ALA A 131 7.33 -9.67 -3.01
CA ALA A 131 7.67 -9.67 -4.43
C ALA A 131 7.48 -8.30 -5.08
N CYS A 132 6.42 -7.58 -4.73
CA CYS A 132 6.21 -6.20 -5.19
C CYS A 132 7.37 -5.30 -4.77
N PHE A 133 7.82 -5.42 -3.54
CA PHE A 133 8.94 -4.64 -3.02
C PHE A 133 10.23 -4.97 -3.79
N GLU A 134 10.52 -6.25 -3.98
CA GLU A 134 11.74 -6.70 -4.64
C GLU A 134 11.78 -6.37 -6.12
N HIS A 135 10.65 -6.47 -6.81
CA HIS A 135 10.59 -6.32 -8.27
C HIS A 135 10.02 -4.97 -8.72
N GLY A 136 9.49 -4.17 -7.81
CA GLY A 136 8.92 -2.88 -8.16
C GLY A 136 7.66 -2.98 -9.04
N TRP A 137 6.82 -3.97 -8.81
CA TRP A 137 5.63 -4.19 -9.65
C TRP A 137 4.62 -3.07 -9.49
N SER A 138 4.11 -2.57 -10.63
CA SER A 138 2.92 -1.73 -10.64
C SER A 138 1.68 -2.57 -10.28
N ARG A 139 0.55 -1.90 -10.03
CA ARG A 139 -0.70 -2.61 -9.75
C ARG A 139 -1.09 -3.55 -10.89
N THR A 140 -0.96 -3.09 -12.13
CA THR A 140 -1.26 -3.92 -13.31
C THR A 140 -0.37 -5.14 -13.40
N VAL A 141 0.93 -4.98 -13.16
CA VAL A 141 1.88 -6.09 -13.17
C VAL A 141 1.58 -7.06 -12.02
N LEU A 142 1.27 -6.53 -10.83
CA LEU A 142 0.86 -7.37 -9.70
C LEU A 142 -0.35 -8.22 -10.04
N GLU A 143 -1.39 -7.63 -10.61
CA GLU A 143 -2.60 -8.35 -11.03
C GLU A 143 -2.26 -9.48 -11.99
N TRP A 144 -1.42 -9.18 -12.99
CA TRP A 144 -0.98 -10.18 -13.96
C TRP A 144 -0.20 -11.32 -13.29
N GLN A 145 0.72 -10.99 -12.37
CA GLN A 145 1.51 -12.00 -11.67
C GLN A 145 0.62 -12.89 -10.79
N ILE A 146 -0.41 -12.35 -10.17
CA ILE A 146 -1.39 -13.12 -9.41
C ILE A 146 -2.12 -14.09 -10.36
N GLU A 147 -2.58 -13.62 -11.50
CA GLU A 147 -3.26 -14.44 -12.50
C GLU A 147 -2.37 -15.56 -13.05
N GLN A 148 -1.08 -15.25 -13.24
CA GLN A 148 -0.09 -16.24 -13.71
C GLN A 148 0.44 -17.15 -12.59
N ARG A 149 -0.12 -17.02 -11.37
CA ARG A 149 0.22 -17.87 -10.22
C ARG A 149 1.72 -17.84 -9.92
N PHE A 150 2.26 -16.63 -9.81
CA PHE A 150 3.69 -16.40 -9.52
C PHE A 150 4.15 -17.20 -8.30
N HIS A 151 3.31 -17.32 -7.26
CA HIS A 151 3.65 -18.04 -6.03
C HIS A 151 3.96 -19.53 -6.27
N GLU A 152 3.42 -20.14 -7.32
CA GLU A 152 3.73 -21.52 -7.67
C GLU A 152 5.08 -21.65 -8.37
N ARG A 153 5.46 -20.61 -9.13
CA ARG A 153 6.71 -20.61 -9.89
C ARG A 153 7.93 -20.32 -9.05
N VAL A 154 7.77 -19.54 -7.98
CA VAL A 154 8.88 -19.16 -7.09
C VAL A 154 9.53 -20.41 -6.45
N GLY A 155 8.74 -21.40 -6.09
CA GLY A 155 9.24 -22.65 -5.52
C GLY A 155 9.93 -23.58 -6.53
N GLN A 156 9.82 -23.28 -7.82
CA GLN A 156 10.38 -24.14 -8.89
C GLN A 156 11.67 -23.58 -9.49
N ALA A 157 12.05 -22.37 -9.13
CA ALA A 157 13.22 -21.69 -9.67
C ALA A 157 14.51 -22.07 -8.93
N VAL A 158 14.77 -23.35 -8.82
CA VAL A 158 15.98 -23.85 -8.14
C VAL A 158 16.92 -24.49 -9.14
#